data_32f5ad32ed9d7c9d9a6ed6345fc5215c
#
_entry.id   32f5ad32ed9d7c9d9a6ed6345fc5215c
#
_cell.length_a   1.000
_cell.length_b   1.000
_cell.length_c   1.000
_cell.angle_alpha   90.00
_cell.angle_beta   90.00
_cell.angle_gamma   90.00
#
_symmetry.space_group_name_H-M   'P 1'
#
loop_
_entity.id
_entity.type
_entity.pdbx_description
1 polymer ?
#
loop_
_entity_poly.entity_id
_entity_poly.type
_entity_poly.pdbx_seq_one_letter_code
_entity_poly.pdbx_strand_id
1 'polypeptide(L)'
;MLQQYSLMTSFVLPENMLDWFDVVRIEEKDNDNPCHELDVLYPKVLHIYLDERDSRQGEELGLVPNGFTEPKEIHDYPVRSRKLVLHVRRRYLDADRHNIILCNYPLASEGTRLSVEYGAFFKDGVG
;
A
#
# COMPACT_ATOMS: atom_id res chain seq x y z
N MET A 1 2.16 -2.35 22.14
CA MET A 1 2.94 -2.95 21.04
C MET A 1 2.45 -2.53 19.66
N LEU A 2 1.16 -2.66 19.37
CA LEU A 2 0.60 -2.26 18.06
C LEU A 2 0.83 -0.77 17.76
N GLN A 3 0.69 0.11 18.75
CA GLN A 3 0.91 1.55 18.58
C GLN A 3 2.35 1.90 18.22
N GLN A 4 3.32 1.19 18.80
CA GLN A 4 4.74 1.42 18.49
C GLN A 4 5.07 0.99 17.07
N TYR A 5 4.55 -0.17 16.63
CA TYR A 5 4.72 -0.61 15.25
C TYR A 5 4.09 0.37 14.26
N SER A 6 2.90 0.87 14.58
CA SER A 6 2.21 1.85 13.73
C SER A 6 3.01 3.14 13.60
N LEU A 7 3.59 3.64 14.70
CA LEU A 7 4.39 4.86 14.67
C LEU A 7 5.64 4.67 13.81
N MET A 8 6.38 3.59 14.01
CA MET A 8 7.59 3.31 13.23
C MET A 8 7.25 3.11 11.74
N THR A 9 6.19 2.37 11.46
CA THR A 9 5.76 2.09 10.11
C THR A 9 5.29 3.35 9.40
N SER A 10 4.71 4.31 10.13
CA SER A 10 4.25 5.57 9.53
C SER A 10 5.38 6.40 8.92
N PHE A 11 6.62 6.22 9.39
CA PHE A 11 7.78 6.91 8.81
C PHE A 11 8.25 6.28 7.50
N VAL A 12 7.86 5.06 7.24
CA VAL A 12 8.28 4.29 6.07
C VAL A 12 7.23 4.35 4.96
N LEU A 13 5.96 4.40 5.33
CA LEU A 13 4.84 4.36 4.40
C LEU A 13 4.50 5.73 3.83
N PRO A 14 3.78 5.77 2.69
CA PRO A 14 3.25 7.02 2.18
C PRO A 14 2.45 7.78 3.23
N GLU A 15 2.47 9.10 3.13
CA GLU A 15 1.84 9.98 4.11
C GLU A 15 0.36 9.67 4.27
N ASN A 16 -0.09 9.63 5.53
CA ASN A 16 -1.49 9.39 5.91
C ASN A 16 -2.04 8.01 5.53
N MET A 17 -1.20 7.10 5.03
CA MET A 17 -1.70 5.78 4.62
C MET A 17 -2.31 5.01 5.79
N LEU A 18 -1.74 5.11 6.98
CA LEU A 18 -2.22 4.41 8.17
C LEU A 18 -3.52 4.99 8.73
N ASP A 19 -3.99 6.13 8.21
CA ASP A 19 -5.33 6.63 8.52
C ASP A 19 -6.42 5.78 7.86
N TRP A 20 -6.08 5.11 6.77
CA TRP A 20 -7.01 4.36 5.93
C TRP A 20 -6.76 2.85 5.89
N PHE A 21 -5.55 2.42 6.23
CA PHE A 21 -5.13 1.02 6.11
C PHE A 21 -4.46 0.54 7.40
N ASP A 22 -4.69 -0.72 7.74
CA ASP A 22 -3.98 -1.39 8.84
C ASP A 22 -2.88 -2.29 8.28
N VAL A 23 -1.72 -2.28 8.93
CA VAL A 23 -0.65 -3.22 8.62
C VAL A 23 -1.01 -4.56 9.22
N VAL A 24 -1.15 -5.57 8.38
CA VAL A 24 -1.52 -6.91 8.83
C VAL A 24 -0.34 -7.88 8.86
N ARG A 25 0.71 -7.59 8.09
CA ARG A 25 1.91 -8.44 8.07
C ARG A 25 3.08 -7.68 7.47
N ILE A 26 4.29 -8.00 7.97
CA ILE A 26 5.56 -7.48 7.41
C ILE A 26 6.48 -8.68 7.22
N GLU A 27 7.08 -8.79 6.03
CA GLU A 27 8.03 -9.86 5.71
C GLU A 27 9.25 -9.29 5.00
N GLU A 28 10.43 -9.76 5.39
CA GLU A 28 11.65 -9.51 4.62
C GLU A 28 12.02 -10.78 3.85
N LYS A 29 12.30 -10.64 2.57
CA LYS A 29 12.70 -11.75 1.70
C LYS A 29 13.92 -11.35 0.89
N ASP A 30 14.66 -12.36 0.42
CA ASP A 30 15.76 -12.11 -0.51
C ASP A 30 15.21 -11.65 -1.86
N ASN A 31 15.95 -10.78 -2.53
CA ASN A 31 15.61 -10.32 -3.87
C ASN A 31 16.20 -11.31 -4.88
N ASP A 32 15.51 -12.43 -5.11
CA ASP A 32 16.01 -13.55 -5.91
C ASP A 32 15.89 -13.34 -7.42
N ASN A 33 15.02 -12.42 -7.85
CA ASN A 33 14.77 -12.17 -9.28
C ASN A 33 14.87 -10.67 -9.58
N PRO A 34 16.10 -10.11 -9.59
CA PRO A 34 16.27 -8.71 -9.95
C PRO A 34 15.89 -8.49 -11.41
N CYS A 35 14.92 -7.59 -11.64
CA CYS A 35 14.42 -7.27 -12.98
C CYS A 35 15.24 -6.21 -13.71
N HIS A 36 16.00 -5.40 -12.97
CA HIS A 36 16.78 -4.28 -13.47
C HIS A 36 18.18 -4.29 -12.87
N GLU A 37 19.12 -3.66 -13.56
CA GLU A 37 20.49 -3.51 -13.04
C GLU A 37 20.52 -2.87 -11.66
N LEU A 38 19.63 -1.91 -11.42
CA LEU A 38 19.53 -1.22 -10.12
C LEU A 38 19.08 -2.15 -9.00
N ASP A 39 18.39 -3.24 -9.32
CA ASP A 39 17.93 -4.19 -8.31
C ASP A 39 19.09 -4.89 -7.61
N VAL A 40 20.27 -4.94 -8.25
CA VAL A 40 21.47 -5.51 -7.63
C VAL A 40 21.87 -4.74 -6.38
N LEU A 41 21.50 -3.46 -6.29
CA LEU A 41 21.76 -2.62 -5.13
C LEU A 41 20.86 -2.97 -3.93
N TYR A 42 19.81 -3.74 -4.16
CA TYR A 42 18.83 -4.09 -3.14
C TYR A 42 18.77 -5.62 -2.98
N PRO A 43 19.64 -6.19 -2.11
CA PRO A 43 19.66 -7.64 -1.92
C PRO A 43 18.42 -8.19 -1.22
N LYS A 44 17.63 -7.33 -0.60
CA LYS A 44 16.43 -7.74 0.13
C LYS A 44 15.20 -6.99 -0.38
N VAL A 45 14.02 -7.56 -0.14
CA VAL A 45 12.74 -6.94 -0.40
C VAL A 45 11.93 -6.95 0.89
N LEU A 46 11.45 -5.78 1.29
CA LEU A 46 10.56 -5.64 2.43
C LEU A 46 9.12 -5.59 1.91
N HIS A 47 8.33 -6.58 2.30
CA HIS A 47 6.92 -6.66 1.93
C HIS A 47 6.06 -6.22 3.11
N ILE A 48 5.21 -5.22 2.90
CA ILE A 48 4.25 -4.76 3.91
C ILE A 48 2.85 -5.02 3.35
N TYR A 49 2.05 -5.75 4.10
CA TYR A 49 0.69 -6.13 3.73
C TYR A 49 -0.29 -5.25 4.49
N LEU A 50 -1.16 -4.57 3.75
CA LEU A 50 -2.11 -3.61 4.32
C LEU A 50 -3.52 -3.93 3.86
N ASP A 51 -4.46 -3.86 4.81
CA ASP A 51 -5.88 -4.00 4.52
C ASP A 51 -6.59 -2.70 4.87
N GLU A 52 -7.52 -2.30 4.02
CA GLU A 52 -8.30 -1.08 4.24
C GLU A 52 -9.12 -1.20 5.51
N ARG A 53 -9.12 -0.11 6.29
CA ARG A 53 -9.95 0.01 7.49
C ARG A 53 -11.40 0.25 7.10
N ASP A 54 -12.32 -0.04 8.02
CA ASP A 54 -13.73 0.28 7.83
C ASP A 54 -13.91 1.79 8.01
N SER A 55 -14.19 2.49 6.90
CA SER A 55 -14.35 3.94 6.89
C SER A 55 -15.80 4.37 6.69
N ARG A 56 -16.76 3.44 6.82
CA ARG A 56 -18.17 3.77 6.63
C ARG A 56 -18.66 4.79 7.65
N GLN A 57 -19.41 5.77 7.20
CA GLN A 57 -20.00 6.82 8.03
C GLN A 57 -21.42 7.11 7.58
N GLY A 58 -22.29 7.50 8.54
CA GLY A 58 -23.65 7.92 8.25
C GLY A 58 -24.45 6.85 7.52
N GLU A 59 -25.02 7.19 6.37
CA GLU A 59 -25.82 6.29 5.57
C GLU A 59 -25.03 5.09 5.04
N GLU A 60 -23.73 5.22 4.92
CA GLU A 60 -22.86 4.14 4.45
C GLU A 60 -22.83 2.95 5.39
N LEU A 61 -23.20 3.16 6.65
CA LEU A 61 -23.29 2.08 7.64
C LEU A 61 -24.33 1.03 7.27
N GLY A 62 -25.26 1.38 6.37
CA GLY A 62 -26.22 0.43 5.83
C GLY A 62 -25.64 -0.51 4.77
N LEU A 63 -24.46 -0.24 4.25
CA LEU A 63 -23.78 -1.09 3.29
C LEU A 63 -23.17 -2.30 4.00
N VAL A 64 -23.24 -3.46 3.36
CA VAL A 64 -22.79 -4.72 3.96
C VAL A 64 -21.35 -5.01 3.50
N PRO A 65 -20.42 -5.27 4.44
CA PRO A 65 -19.06 -5.67 4.05
C PRO A 65 -19.09 -6.96 3.21
N ASN A 66 -18.33 -6.98 2.12
CA ASN A 66 -18.29 -8.10 1.18
C ASN A 66 -16.85 -8.43 0.77
N GLY A 67 -15.99 -8.65 1.76
CA GLY A 67 -14.61 -9.07 1.54
C GLY A 67 -13.67 -7.95 1.10
N PHE A 68 -12.58 -8.34 0.49
CA PHE A 68 -11.51 -7.44 0.04
C PHE A 68 -11.24 -7.67 -1.44
N THR A 69 -10.64 -6.65 -2.07
CA THR A 69 -10.13 -6.77 -3.44
C THR A 69 -8.93 -7.72 -3.46
N GLU A 70 -8.54 -8.16 -4.65
CA GLU A 70 -7.25 -8.81 -4.82
C GLU A 70 -6.13 -7.84 -4.40
N PRO A 71 -5.02 -8.35 -3.84
CA PRO A 71 -3.92 -7.48 -3.43
C PRO A 71 -3.33 -6.75 -4.63
N LYS A 72 -3.13 -5.44 -4.48
CA LYS A 72 -2.43 -4.62 -5.46
C LYS A 72 -1.01 -4.37 -4.96
N GLU A 73 -0.02 -4.67 -5.78
CA GLU A 73 1.37 -4.38 -5.48
C GLU A 73 1.70 -2.94 -5.83
N ILE A 74 2.24 -2.21 -4.86
CA ILE A 74 2.69 -0.83 -5.01
C ILE A 74 4.15 -0.76 -4.60
N HIS A 75 4.99 -0.22 -5.46
CA HIS A 75 6.41 0.01 -5.17
C HIS A 75 6.59 1.40 -4.59
N ASP A 76 7.29 1.48 -3.47
CA ASP A 76 7.54 2.73 -2.76
C ASP A 76 9.03 2.95 -2.59
N TYR A 77 9.42 4.07 -1.95
CA TYR A 77 10.82 4.39 -1.71
C TYR A 77 11.54 3.23 -1.02
N PRO A 78 12.75 2.88 -1.49
CA PRO A 78 13.54 1.84 -0.82
C PRO A 78 13.85 2.22 0.63
N VAL A 79 13.97 1.21 1.48
CA VAL A 79 14.32 1.38 2.89
C VAL A 79 15.69 0.76 3.11
N ARG A 80 16.72 1.60 3.20
CA ARG A 80 18.11 1.13 3.27
C ARG A 80 18.45 0.31 2.02
N SER A 81 18.96 -0.90 2.20
CA SER A 81 19.29 -1.81 1.10
C SER A 81 18.13 -2.73 0.73
N ARG A 82 16.89 -2.31 0.99
CA ARG A 82 15.68 -3.10 0.74
C ARG A 82 14.76 -2.38 -0.22
N LYS A 83 14.30 -3.08 -1.25
CA LYS A 83 13.14 -2.59 -2.01
C LYS A 83 11.92 -2.66 -1.11
N LEU A 84 11.01 -1.72 -1.26
CA LEU A 84 9.77 -1.70 -0.49
C LEU A 84 8.59 -1.98 -1.42
N VAL A 85 7.86 -3.05 -1.13
CA VAL A 85 6.67 -3.44 -1.87
C VAL A 85 5.49 -3.48 -0.91
N LEU A 86 4.47 -2.70 -1.22
CA LEU A 86 3.23 -2.66 -0.45
C LEU A 86 2.20 -3.55 -1.14
N HIS A 87 1.57 -4.42 -0.37
CA HIS A 87 0.49 -5.28 -0.86
C HIS A 87 -0.79 -4.77 -0.23
N VAL A 88 -1.65 -4.14 -1.00
CA VAL A 88 -2.79 -3.39 -0.49
C VAL A 88 -4.09 -4.00 -0.96
N ARG A 89 -4.98 -4.32 -0.01
CA ARG A 89 -6.34 -4.76 -0.30
C ARG A 89 -7.32 -3.68 0.14
N ARG A 90 -8.27 -3.37 -0.73
CA ARG A 90 -9.38 -2.48 -0.39
C ARG A 90 -10.61 -3.29 0.00
N ARG A 91 -11.49 -2.69 0.80
CA ARG A 91 -12.74 -3.32 1.20
C ARG A 91 -13.78 -3.19 0.11
N TYR A 92 -14.46 -4.29 -0.18
CA TYR A 92 -15.71 -4.24 -0.93
C TYR A 92 -16.87 -4.07 0.02
N LEU A 93 -17.82 -3.22 -0.39
CA LEU A 93 -19.11 -3.08 0.27
C LEU A 93 -20.19 -3.41 -0.74
N ASP A 94 -21.20 -4.17 -0.31
CA ASP A 94 -22.32 -4.51 -1.17
C ASP A 94 -23.34 -3.36 -1.15
N ALA A 95 -23.51 -2.75 -2.32
CA ALA A 95 -24.52 -1.73 -2.56
C ALA A 95 -25.46 -2.25 -3.65
N ASP A 96 -26.56 -2.87 -3.23
CA ASP A 96 -27.59 -3.36 -4.14
C ASP A 96 -27.04 -4.33 -5.20
N ARG A 97 -26.31 -5.36 -4.75
CA ARG A 97 -25.67 -6.39 -5.57
C ARG A 97 -24.46 -5.90 -6.38
N HIS A 98 -23.98 -4.71 -6.10
CA HIS A 98 -22.75 -4.19 -6.69
C HIS A 98 -21.72 -3.99 -5.61
N ASN A 99 -20.48 -4.39 -5.91
CA ASN A 99 -19.37 -4.11 -5.02
C ASN A 99 -18.85 -2.70 -5.27
N ILE A 100 -18.77 -1.91 -4.20
CA ILE A 100 -18.22 -0.57 -4.26
C ILE A 100 -17.04 -0.42 -3.31
N ILE A 101 -16.20 0.57 -3.57
CA ILE A 101 -15.06 0.92 -2.73
C ILE A 101 -15.23 2.38 -2.32
N LEU A 102 -15.24 2.63 -0.99
CA LEU A 102 -15.43 3.98 -0.45
C LEU A 102 -14.14 4.79 -0.35
N CYS A 103 -13.02 4.12 -0.12
CA CYS A 103 -11.76 4.80 0.14
C CYS A 103 -11.22 5.48 -1.11
N ASN A 104 -10.98 6.79 -1.00
CA ASN A 104 -10.44 7.60 -2.09
C ASN A 104 -8.92 7.81 -1.99
N TYR A 105 -8.24 7.14 -1.04
CA TYR A 105 -6.80 7.29 -0.89
C TYR A 105 -6.08 6.83 -2.16
N PRO A 106 -5.26 7.69 -2.79
CA PRO A 106 -4.57 7.32 -4.03
C PRO A 106 -3.41 6.36 -3.73
N LEU A 107 -3.50 5.14 -4.26
CA LEU A 107 -2.49 4.11 -4.01
C LEU A 107 -1.27 4.24 -4.92
N ALA A 108 -1.49 4.58 -6.19
CA ALA A 108 -0.41 4.59 -7.16
C ALA A 108 -0.47 5.83 -8.03
N SER A 109 0.71 6.25 -8.51
CA SER A 109 0.79 7.26 -9.55
C SER A 109 0.14 6.73 -10.81
N GLU A 110 -0.61 7.58 -11.52
CA GLU A 110 -1.37 7.20 -12.69
C GLU A 110 -0.51 6.48 -13.74
N GLY A 111 -1.00 5.32 -14.19
CA GLY A 111 -0.32 4.51 -15.19
C GLY A 111 0.89 3.73 -14.69
N THR A 112 1.12 3.69 -13.38
CA THR A 112 2.28 3.04 -12.78
C THR A 112 1.89 2.14 -11.61
N ARG A 113 2.86 1.36 -11.11
CA ARG A 113 2.75 0.64 -9.84
C ARG A 113 3.55 1.32 -8.74
N LEU A 114 3.97 2.57 -8.95
CA LEU A 114 4.70 3.34 -7.96
C LEU A 114 3.72 4.07 -7.06
N SER A 115 4.07 4.24 -5.77
CA SER A 115 3.29 5.12 -4.91
C SER A 115 3.26 6.54 -5.51
N VAL A 116 2.27 7.33 -5.10
CA VAL A 116 2.13 8.71 -5.63
C VAL A 116 3.39 9.52 -5.37
N GLU A 117 3.93 9.44 -4.16
CA GLU A 117 5.14 10.17 -3.79
C GLU A 117 6.36 9.69 -4.56
N TYR A 118 6.53 8.38 -4.68
CA TYR A 118 7.65 7.78 -5.39
C TYR A 118 7.56 8.05 -6.89
N GLY A 119 6.35 7.98 -7.46
CA GLY A 119 6.13 8.33 -8.86
C GLY A 119 6.46 9.79 -9.15
N ALA A 120 6.07 10.70 -8.26
CA ALA A 120 6.39 12.13 -8.38
C ALA A 120 7.91 12.36 -8.33
N PHE A 121 8.61 11.64 -7.45
CA PHE A 121 10.06 11.71 -7.37
C PHE A 121 10.72 11.38 -8.71
N PHE A 122 10.28 10.32 -9.38
CA PHE A 122 10.84 9.96 -10.68
C PHE A 122 10.52 10.97 -11.77
N LYS A 123 9.33 11.56 -11.75
CA LYS A 123 8.97 12.60 -12.73
C LYS A 123 9.81 13.86 -12.56
N ASP A 124 9.98 14.32 -11.32
CA ASP A 124 10.65 15.58 -11.03
C ASP A 124 12.16 15.42 -10.95
N GLY A 125 12.64 14.27 -10.49
CA GLY A 125 14.07 14.01 -10.30
C GLY A 125 14.83 13.67 -11.56
N VAL A 126 14.14 13.34 -12.65
CA VAL A 126 14.76 12.95 -13.93
C VAL A 126 14.68 14.07 -14.97
N GLY A 127 13.90 15.08 -14.62
CA GLY A 127 13.78 16.27 -15.48
C GLY A 127 15.03 17.10 -15.45
#